data_415dd30cb5f8b37c2705e7d57bb8d327
#
_entry.id   415dd30cb5f8b37c2705e7d57bb8d327
#
_cell.length_a   1.000
_cell.length_b   1.000
_cell.length_c   1.000
_cell.angle_alpha   90.00
_cell.angle_beta   90.00
_cell.angle_gamma   90.00
#
_symmetry.space_group_name_H-M   'P 1'
#
loop_
_entity.id
_entity.type
_entity.pdbx_description
1 polymer ?
#
loop_
_entity_poly.entity_id
_entity_poly.type
_entity_poly.pdbx_seq_one_letter_code
_entity_poly.pdbx_strand_id
1 'polypeptide(L)'
;ISWKINLTRKSTDQAIYPRKGSDFQVGLQITPPYSLFRPKDTNYNGMKDAEKYKWIEYHKWTFKGALFTPIVGDLVLMTRAQFGYLGYYSRKLGYSPFEGFIVGGDGMSGYNTYGSDIIGLRGYENNSLTPRKNNGYVGNVYDKFTVELRYPLVLQPQSTIYALLFLEGGNSWSDIKDFNPFQIKRSAGVGVRGLLPIVGMRGIDWGYGFDPVGDKRRGGSNFHFVIGQQF
;
A
#
# COMPACT_ATOMS: atom_id res chain seq x y z
N ILE A 1 -16.75 3.74 -16.37
CA ILE A 1 -17.61 3.32 -15.23
C ILE A 1 -16.87 2.22 -14.51
N SER A 2 -16.69 2.33 -13.19
CA SER A 2 -16.17 1.28 -12.33
C SER A 2 -17.09 1.12 -11.12
N TRP A 3 -17.22 -0.09 -10.61
CA TRP A 3 -17.89 -0.39 -9.36
C TRP A 3 -16.84 -0.73 -8.30
N LYS A 4 -17.00 -0.14 -7.11
CA LYS A 4 -16.12 -0.40 -5.97
C LYS A 4 -16.96 -0.94 -4.81
N ILE A 5 -16.58 -2.10 -4.32
CA ILE A 5 -17.18 -2.77 -3.16
C ILE A 5 -16.10 -2.84 -2.09
N ASN A 6 -16.40 -2.32 -0.90
CA ASN A 6 -15.52 -2.43 0.27
C ASN A 6 -16.27 -3.13 1.39
N LEU A 7 -15.70 -4.21 1.89
CA LEU A 7 -16.15 -4.91 3.08
C LEU A 7 -15.17 -4.61 4.20
N THR A 8 -15.68 -4.06 5.29
CA THR A 8 -14.86 -3.71 6.45
C THR A 8 -15.44 -4.33 7.71
N ARG A 9 -14.58 -4.97 8.50
CA ARG A 9 -14.90 -5.43 9.86
C ARG A 9 -13.90 -4.80 10.81
N LYS A 10 -14.38 -3.91 11.67
CA LYS A 10 -13.58 -3.25 12.68
C LYS A 10 -14.09 -3.62 14.07
N SER A 11 -13.20 -4.15 14.91
CA SER A 11 -13.46 -4.64 16.27
C SER A 11 -12.36 -4.15 17.21
N THR A 12 -12.04 -2.86 17.13
CA THR A 12 -11.02 -2.23 17.98
C THR A 12 -11.68 -1.53 19.15
N ASP A 13 -11.00 -1.55 20.30
CA ASP A 13 -11.48 -0.90 21.54
C ASP A 13 -11.43 0.64 21.46
N GLN A 14 -10.50 1.20 20.71
CA GLN A 14 -10.33 2.64 20.54
C GLN A 14 -10.04 3.00 19.09
N ALA A 15 -10.40 4.24 18.69
CA ALA A 15 -10.22 4.69 17.31
C ALA A 15 -8.79 5.16 17.02
N ILE A 16 -8.09 5.76 17.99
CA ILE A 16 -6.81 6.46 17.77
C ILE A 16 -5.61 5.63 18.21
N TYR A 17 -5.69 5.04 19.39
CA TYR A 17 -4.68 4.15 19.95
C TYR A 17 -5.31 2.81 20.32
N PRO A 18 -5.63 1.95 19.32
CA PRO A 18 -6.20 0.64 19.62
C PRO A 18 -5.22 -0.19 20.44
N ARG A 19 -5.69 -0.72 21.56
CA ARG A 19 -4.91 -1.60 22.44
C ARG A 19 -5.18 -3.08 22.13
N LYS A 20 -6.40 -3.38 21.71
CA LYS A 20 -6.85 -4.74 21.35
C LYS A 20 -7.87 -4.70 20.23
N GLY A 21 -7.95 -5.83 19.53
CA GLY A 21 -8.94 -6.04 18.49
C GLY A 21 -8.35 -6.16 17.10
N SER A 22 -9.19 -6.04 16.10
CA SER A 22 -8.81 -6.23 14.71
C SER A 22 -9.51 -5.25 13.78
N ASP A 23 -8.87 -4.96 12.66
CA ASP A 23 -9.43 -4.20 11.55
C ASP A 23 -9.10 -4.94 10.24
N PHE A 24 -10.13 -5.43 9.56
CA PHE A 24 -10.01 -6.14 8.28
C PHE A 24 -10.80 -5.41 7.21
N GLN A 25 -10.17 -5.21 6.07
CA GLN A 25 -10.76 -4.55 4.92
C GLN A 25 -10.47 -5.37 3.66
N VAL A 26 -11.50 -5.62 2.87
CA VAL A 26 -11.41 -6.24 1.55
C VAL A 26 -12.06 -5.30 0.55
N GLY A 27 -11.30 -4.88 -0.44
CA GLY A 27 -11.77 -4.03 -1.53
C GLY A 27 -11.75 -4.77 -2.86
N LEU A 28 -12.82 -4.61 -3.62
CA LEU A 28 -12.92 -5.06 -5.00
C LEU A 28 -13.38 -3.90 -5.87
N GLN A 29 -12.59 -3.56 -6.87
CA GLN A 29 -12.95 -2.59 -7.89
C GLN A 29 -12.97 -3.30 -9.24
N ILE A 30 -14.08 -3.22 -9.96
CA ILE A 30 -14.29 -3.87 -11.23
C ILE A 30 -14.82 -2.88 -12.26
N THR A 31 -14.39 -3.04 -13.49
CA THR A 31 -14.99 -2.39 -14.66
C THR A 31 -15.70 -3.42 -15.53
N PRO A 32 -16.63 -3.01 -16.38
CA PRO A 32 -17.20 -3.93 -17.37
C PRO A 32 -16.10 -4.51 -18.28
N PRO A 33 -16.16 -5.80 -18.61
CA PRO A 33 -15.22 -6.44 -19.50
C PRO A 33 -15.50 -6.10 -20.97
N TYR A 34 -15.20 -4.87 -21.36
CA TYR A 34 -15.52 -4.32 -22.68
C TYR A 34 -14.92 -5.12 -23.84
N SER A 35 -13.78 -5.79 -23.61
CA SER A 35 -13.14 -6.65 -24.61
C SER A 35 -13.99 -7.84 -25.01
N LEU A 36 -14.89 -8.32 -24.15
CA LEU A 36 -15.80 -9.43 -24.46
C LEU A 36 -16.88 -9.02 -25.49
N PHE A 37 -17.16 -7.75 -25.61
CA PHE A 37 -18.15 -7.21 -26.55
C PHE A 37 -17.52 -6.78 -27.90
N ARG A 38 -16.19 -6.90 -28.03
CA ARG A 38 -15.50 -6.63 -29.29
C ARG A 38 -15.34 -7.92 -30.12
N PRO A 39 -15.22 -7.81 -31.46
CA PRO A 39 -14.97 -8.96 -32.31
C PRO A 39 -13.69 -9.70 -31.83
N LYS A 40 -13.75 -11.05 -31.84
CA LYS A 40 -12.64 -11.90 -31.37
C LYS A 40 -11.34 -11.68 -32.15
N ASP A 41 -11.45 -11.21 -33.39
CA ASP A 41 -10.33 -10.95 -34.29
C ASP A 41 -9.74 -9.54 -34.18
N THR A 42 -10.19 -8.76 -33.19
CA THR A 42 -9.63 -7.42 -32.95
C THR A 42 -8.15 -7.52 -32.69
N ASN A 43 -7.36 -6.92 -33.59
CA ASN A 43 -5.91 -6.83 -33.47
C ASN A 43 -5.54 -5.54 -32.72
N TYR A 44 -5.06 -5.68 -31.50
CA TYR A 44 -4.60 -4.55 -30.68
C TYR A 44 -3.15 -4.14 -30.98
N ASN A 45 -2.42 -4.93 -31.77
CA ASN A 45 -1.06 -4.62 -32.19
C ASN A 45 -1.08 -3.53 -33.26
N GLY A 46 -0.49 -2.39 -32.98
CA GLY A 46 -0.49 -1.23 -33.88
C GLY A 46 -1.62 -0.23 -33.67
N MET A 47 -2.56 -0.48 -32.78
CA MET A 47 -3.52 0.54 -32.35
C MET A 47 -2.83 1.62 -31.53
N LYS A 48 -3.24 2.90 -31.72
CA LYS A 48 -2.84 3.99 -30.83
C LYS A 48 -3.37 3.74 -29.42
N ASP A 49 -2.60 4.11 -28.41
CA ASP A 49 -2.99 3.93 -27.01
C ASP A 49 -4.35 4.55 -26.66
N ALA A 50 -4.69 5.68 -27.26
CA ALA A 50 -5.99 6.34 -27.11
C ALA A 50 -7.18 5.49 -27.61
N GLU A 51 -6.99 4.67 -28.63
CA GLU A 51 -8.03 3.76 -29.14
C GLU A 51 -8.02 2.42 -28.41
N LYS A 52 -6.82 1.91 -28.10
CA LYS A 52 -6.62 0.66 -27.38
C LYS A 52 -7.24 0.73 -26.00
N TYR A 53 -7.00 1.81 -25.27
CA TYR A 53 -7.47 2.03 -23.90
C TYR A 53 -8.68 2.97 -23.79
N LYS A 54 -9.41 3.19 -24.89
CA LYS A 54 -10.65 4.00 -24.88
C LYS A 54 -11.65 3.53 -23.83
N TRP A 55 -11.73 2.20 -23.66
CA TRP A 55 -12.53 1.54 -22.66
C TRP A 55 -11.61 0.78 -21.73
N ILE A 56 -11.25 1.37 -20.59
CA ILE A 56 -10.39 0.78 -19.59
C ILE A 56 -11.14 -0.38 -18.91
N GLU A 57 -10.50 -1.54 -18.89
CA GLU A 57 -11.05 -2.73 -18.25
C GLU A 57 -10.03 -3.35 -17.30
N TYR A 58 -10.46 -3.65 -16.07
CA TYR A 58 -9.65 -4.31 -15.06
C TYR A 58 -10.52 -4.81 -13.90
N HIS A 59 -9.93 -5.66 -13.08
CA HIS A 59 -10.38 -5.92 -11.73
C HIS A 59 -9.22 -5.72 -10.75
N LYS A 60 -9.49 -5.02 -9.65
CA LYS A 60 -8.49 -4.66 -8.64
C LYS A 60 -8.95 -5.14 -7.29
N TRP A 61 -8.13 -5.95 -6.67
CA TRP A 61 -8.36 -6.54 -5.36
C TRP A 61 -7.42 -5.93 -4.35
N THR A 62 -7.92 -5.58 -3.19
CA THR A 62 -7.13 -5.09 -2.07
C THR A 62 -7.54 -5.78 -0.80
N PHE A 63 -6.55 -6.17 -0.01
CA PHE A 63 -6.74 -6.71 1.32
C PHE A 63 -5.87 -5.94 2.30
N LYS A 64 -6.46 -5.55 3.44
CA LYS A 64 -5.74 -4.99 4.59
C LYS A 64 -6.26 -5.65 5.84
N GLY A 65 -5.36 -6.17 6.68
CA GLY A 65 -5.71 -6.74 7.96
C GLY A 65 -4.75 -6.25 9.03
N ALA A 66 -5.26 -5.76 10.14
CA ALA A 66 -4.48 -5.35 11.30
C ALA A 66 -5.01 -6.00 12.57
N LEU A 67 -4.09 -6.44 13.43
CA LEU A 67 -4.36 -7.00 14.75
C LEU A 67 -3.64 -6.17 15.79
N PHE A 68 -4.30 -5.91 16.91
CA PHE A 68 -3.78 -5.19 18.06
C PHE A 68 -3.80 -6.10 19.27
N THR A 69 -2.65 -6.33 19.88
CA THR A 69 -2.47 -7.23 21.01
C THR A 69 -1.77 -6.49 22.15
N PRO A 70 -2.39 -6.32 23.31
CA PRO A 70 -1.73 -5.78 24.49
C PRO A 70 -0.67 -6.77 24.98
N ILE A 71 0.54 -6.29 25.27
CA ILE A 71 1.64 -7.12 25.77
C ILE A 71 1.78 -6.97 27.28
N VAL A 72 2.16 -5.80 27.74
CA VAL A 72 2.28 -5.50 29.16
C VAL A 72 2.00 -4.01 29.39
N GLY A 73 1.17 -3.72 30.39
CA GLY A 73 0.74 -2.34 30.69
C GLY A 73 0.08 -1.71 29.47
N ASP A 74 0.61 -0.60 29.01
CA ASP A 74 0.13 0.14 27.84
C ASP A 74 0.88 -0.19 26.53
N LEU A 75 1.84 -1.12 26.58
CA LEU A 75 2.59 -1.57 25.42
C LEU A 75 1.70 -2.44 24.50
N VAL A 76 1.60 -2.08 23.24
CA VAL A 76 0.76 -2.75 22.25
C VAL A 76 1.61 -3.25 21.09
N LEU A 77 1.41 -4.51 20.72
CA LEU A 77 1.90 -5.07 19.48
C LEU A 77 0.81 -4.90 18.40
N MET A 78 1.14 -4.20 17.34
CA MET A 78 0.33 -4.15 16.13
C MET A 78 1.00 -4.96 15.03
N THR A 79 0.25 -5.89 14.45
CA THR A 79 0.67 -6.61 13.24
C THR A 79 -0.29 -6.29 12.11
N ARG A 80 0.24 -6.09 10.90
CA ARG A 80 -0.56 -5.77 9.72
C ARG A 80 -0.05 -6.52 8.51
N ALA A 81 -0.98 -7.03 7.72
CA ALA A 81 -0.73 -7.58 6.40
C ALA A 81 -1.57 -6.83 5.36
N GLN A 82 -0.97 -6.52 4.23
CA GLN A 82 -1.62 -5.89 3.10
C GLN A 82 -1.25 -6.64 1.83
N PHE A 83 -2.20 -6.76 0.93
CA PHE A 83 -2.03 -7.38 -0.37
C PHE A 83 -2.87 -6.64 -1.40
N GLY A 84 -2.36 -6.47 -2.59
CA GLY A 84 -3.10 -5.91 -3.70
C GLY A 84 -2.77 -6.62 -5.01
N TYR A 85 -3.79 -6.79 -5.82
CA TYR A 85 -3.70 -7.40 -7.13
C TYR A 85 -4.57 -6.66 -8.14
N LEU A 86 -3.94 -6.20 -9.21
CA LEU A 86 -4.60 -5.70 -10.41
C LEU A 86 -4.61 -6.82 -11.46
N GLY A 87 -5.78 -7.18 -11.97
CA GLY A 87 -5.93 -8.16 -13.01
C GLY A 87 -6.57 -7.59 -14.27
N TYR A 88 -6.60 -8.38 -15.32
CA TYR A 88 -7.18 -8.05 -16.62
C TYR A 88 -8.11 -9.17 -17.11
N TYR A 89 -9.09 -8.82 -17.95
CA TYR A 89 -10.00 -9.80 -18.54
C TYR A 89 -9.46 -10.37 -19.84
N SER A 90 -8.78 -9.55 -20.65
CA SER A 90 -8.24 -9.95 -21.94
C SER A 90 -6.72 -10.03 -21.95
N ARG A 91 -6.16 -11.20 -22.29
CA ARG A 91 -4.70 -11.35 -22.44
C ARG A 91 -4.13 -10.52 -23.60
N LYS A 92 -4.93 -10.21 -24.61
CA LYS A 92 -4.52 -9.37 -25.74
C LYS A 92 -4.38 -7.90 -25.35
N LEU A 93 -5.20 -7.44 -24.40
CA LEU A 93 -5.17 -6.06 -23.90
C LEU A 93 -4.13 -5.90 -22.77
N GLY A 94 -4.01 -6.90 -21.90
CA GLY A 94 -3.11 -6.89 -20.76
C GLY A 94 -3.58 -5.98 -19.62
N TYR A 95 -2.65 -5.62 -18.74
CA TYR A 95 -2.90 -4.73 -17.60
C TYR A 95 -3.24 -3.31 -18.04
N SER A 96 -4.13 -2.65 -17.28
CA SER A 96 -4.42 -1.24 -17.47
C SER A 96 -3.19 -0.40 -17.11
N PRO A 97 -2.74 0.53 -17.96
CA PRO A 97 -1.61 1.39 -17.63
C PRO A 97 -1.98 2.54 -16.67
N PHE A 98 -3.26 2.71 -16.37
CA PHE A 98 -3.78 3.82 -15.56
C PHE A 98 -4.08 3.42 -14.11
N GLU A 99 -3.98 2.15 -13.80
CA GLU A 99 -4.23 1.61 -12.47
C GLU A 99 -3.02 0.80 -12.01
N GLY A 100 -2.91 0.56 -10.72
CA GLY A 100 -1.82 -0.24 -10.18
C GLY A 100 -1.52 0.10 -8.73
N PHE A 101 -0.31 -0.27 -8.31
CA PHE A 101 0.20 -0.01 -6.97
C PHE A 101 1.61 0.56 -7.09
N ILE A 102 1.86 1.65 -6.39
CA ILE A 102 3.17 2.29 -6.31
C ILE A 102 3.68 2.12 -4.89
N VAL A 103 4.81 1.42 -4.73
CA VAL A 103 5.32 0.97 -3.43
C VAL A 103 6.64 1.66 -3.10
N GLY A 104 6.76 2.09 -1.84
CA GLY A 104 7.95 2.70 -1.26
C GLY A 104 7.67 4.06 -0.62
N GLY A 105 8.50 4.43 0.33
CA GLY A 105 8.47 5.73 0.99
C GLY A 105 7.41 5.88 2.08
N ASP A 106 6.91 7.09 2.24
CA ASP A 106 5.95 7.47 3.27
C ASP A 106 4.48 7.17 2.90
N GLY A 107 4.20 6.79 1.67
CA GLY A 107 2.84 6.55 1.19
C GLY A 107 2.06 7.82 0.88
N MET A 108 2.69 8.99 0.96
CA MET A 108 2.09 10.31 0.71
C MET A 108 2.56 10.91 -0.61
N SER A 109 3.32 10.18 -1.40
CA SER A 109 3.98 10.74 -2.54
C SER A 109 2.99 11.32 -3.54
N GLY A 110 3.14 12.56 -3.74
CA GLY A 110 2.92 13.44 -4.85
C GLY A 110 1.79 13.17 -5.84
N TYR A 111 1.61 14.06 -6.73
CA TYR A 111 0.59 14.05 -7.77
C TYR A 111 0.54 12.73 -8.55
N ASN A 112 -0.32 11.83 -8.10
CA ASN A 112 -0.69 10.68 -8.89
C ASN A 112 -1.85 11.08 -9.81
N THR A 113 -1.55 11.37 -11.06
CA THR A 113 -2.54 11.73 -12.07
C THR A 113 -3.34 10.53 -12.57
N TYR A 114 -2.97 9.31 -12.15
CA TYR A 114 -3.59 8.04 -12.54
C TYR A 114 -4.20 7.35 -11.32
N GLY A 115 -5.05 6.35 -11.54
CA GLY A 115 -5.76 5.59 -10.50
C GLY A 115 -4.90 4.61 -9.67
N SER A 116 -3.58 4.77 -9.63
CA SER A 116 -2.69 3.89 -8.85
C SER A 116 -2.76 4.19 -7.35
N ASP A 117 -2.83 3.15 -6.53
CA ASP A 117 -2.74 3.29 -5.08
C ASP A 117 -1.28 3.42 -4.63
N ILE A 118 -1.01 4.36 -3.72
CA ILE A 118 0.32 4.57 -3.18
C ILE A 118 0.45 3.81 -1.86
N ILE A 119 1.43 2.93 -1.79
CA ILE A 119 1.68 2.06 -0.65
C ILE A 119 3.03 2.44 -0.03
N GLY A 120 2.99 3.06 1.14
CA GLY A 120 4.22 3.39 1.87
C GLY A 120 4.95 2.14 2.34
N LEU A 121 6.28 2.13 2.26
CA LEU A 121 7.17 1.17 2.90
C LEU A 121 8.37 1.93 3.44
N ARG A 122 8.40 2.10 4.75
CA ARG A 122 9.39 2.92 5.45
C ARG A 122 10.79 2.33 5.32
N GLY A 123 11.82 3.18 5.32
CA GLY A 123 13.21 2.79 5.08
C GLY A 123 13.59 2.71 3.61
N TYR A 124 12.68 3.07 2.70
CA TYR A 124 12.93 3.14 1.27
C TYR A 124 12.46 4.49 0.72
N GLU A 125 13.06 4.94 -0.38
CA GLU A 125 12.63 6.15 -1.08
C GLU A 125 11.26 5.98 -1.71
N ASN A 126 10.55 7.08 -1.93
CA ASN A 126 9.23 7.08 -2.55
C ASN A 126 9.26 6.37 -3.91
N ASN A 127 8.31 5.48 -4.13
CA ASN A 127 8.09 4.73 -5.37
C ASN A 127 9.23 3.75 -5.76
N SER A 128 10.27 3.64 -4.95
CA SER A 128 11.53 2.96 -5.31
C SER A 128 11.40 1.44 -5.48
N LEU A 129 10.37 0.82 -4.88
CA LEU A 129 10.16 -0.63 -4.94
C LEU A 129 9.25 -1.06 -6.08
N THR A 130 8.70 -0.12 -6.84
CA THR A 130 7.80 -0.42 -7.94
C THR A 130 8.60 -0.70 -9.22
N PRO A 131 8.35 -1.83 -9.91
CA PRO A 131 8.97 -2.10 -11.20
C PRO A 131 8.68 -0.98 -12.21
N ARG A 132 9.65 -0.69 -13.08
CA ARG A 132 9.53 0.31 -14.14
C ARG A 132 9.63 -0.32 -15.51
N LYS A 133 8.79 0.15 -16.44
CA LYS A 133 8.83 -0.21 -17.84
C LYS A 133 8.54 1.03 -18.69
N ASN A 134 9.37 1.32 -19.69
CA ASN A 134 9.19 2.49 -20.60
C ASN A 134 8.93 3.80 -19.83
N ASN A 135 9.74 4.10 -18.81
CA ASN A 135 9.61 5.25 -17.91
C ASN A 135 8.34 5.32 -17.05
N GLY A 136 7.44 4.32 -17.12
CA GLY A 136 6.26 4.22 -16.26
C GLY A 136 6.43 3.22 -15.12
N TYR A 137 5.66 3.40 -14.05
CA TYR A 137 5.55 2.41 -12.97
C TYR A 137 4.60 1.29 -13.37
N VAL A 138 4.99 0.03 -13.10
CA VAL A 138 4.22 -1.18 -13.47
C VAL A 138 4.13 -2.09 -12.25
N GLY A 139 3.46 -1.64 -11.21
CA GLY A 139 3.17 -2.45 -10.03
C GLY A 139 1.75 -2.99 -10.09
N ASN A 140 1.59 -4.26 -10.45
CA ASN A 140 0.29 -4.88 -10.58
C ASN A 140 -0.05 -5.81 -9.40
N VAL A 141 0.96 -6.19 -8.64
CA VAL A 141 0.82 -6.98 -7.41
C VAL A 141 1.72 -6.37 -6.36
N TYR A 142 1.27 -6.33 -5.12
CA TYR A 142 2.13 -6.01 -3.98
C TYR A 142 1.73 -6.80 -2.75
N ASP A 143 2.69 -6.99 -1.88
CA ASP A 143 2.47 -7.37 -0.49
C ASP A 143 3.18 -6.40 0.45
N LYS A 144 2.69 -6.32 1.69
CA LYS A 144 3.34 -5.58 2.77
C LYS A 144 2.96 -6.18 4.11
N PHE A 145 3.97 -6.40 4.92
CA PHE A 145 3.83 -6.84 6.31
C PHE A 145 4.44 -5.79 7.23
N THR A 146 3.76 -5.50 8.32
CA THR A 146 4.20 -4.53 9.32
C THR A 146 4.03 -5.11 10.71
N VAL A 147 5.06 -5.01 11.51
CA VAL A 147 5.02 -5.29 12.96
C VAL A 147 5.45 -4.02 13.68
N GLU A 148 4.64 -3.52 14.59
CA GLU A 148 4.95 -2.33 15.39
C GLU A 148 4.75 -2.62 16.87
N LEU A 149 5.74 -2.22 17.67
CA LEU A 149 5.58 -2.06 19.11
C LEU A 149 5.28 -0.60 19.39
N ARG A 150 4.13 -0.33 19.99
CA ARG A 150 3.61 1.00 20.27
C ARG A 150 3.54 1.24 21.77
N TYR A 151 4.10 2.36 22.23
CA TYR A 151 4.05 2.78 23.62
C TYR A 151 3.52 4.21 23.74
N PRO A 152 2.43 4.45 24.51
CA PRO A 152 1.88 5.77 24.63
C PRO A 152 2.72 6.62 25.58
N LEU A 153 3.02 7.83 25.13
CA LEU A 153 3.69 8.86 25.93
C LEU A 153 2.66 9.78 26.59
N VAL A 154 1.56 10.06 25.88
CA VAL A 154 0.43 10.85 26.36
C VAL A 154 -0.85 10.19 25.85
N LEU A 155 -1.75 9.84 26.77
CA LEU A 155 -3.10 9.33 26.49
C LEU A 155 -4.13 10.24 27.14
N GLN A 156 -4.46 11.34 26.48
CA GLN A 156 -5.51 12.25 26.89
C GLN A 156 -6.59 12.32 25.80
N PRO A 157 -7.87 12.59 26.15
CA PRO A 157 -8.94 12.67 25.16
C PRO A 157 -8.67 13.66 24.02
N GLN A 158 -7.95 14.73 24.31
CA GLN A 158 -7.65 15.80 23.34
C GLN A 158 -6.27 15.66 22.70
N SER A 159 -5.37 14.84 23.26
CA SER A 159 -4.00 14.71 22.76
C SER A 159 -3.49 13.31 23.03
N THR A 160 -3.23 12.56 21.99
CA THR A 160 -2.62 11.23 22.09
C THR A 160 -1.28 11.24 21.37
N ILE A 161 -0.20 10.97 22.13
CA ILE A 161 1.15 10.87 21.57
C ILE A 161 1.71 9.50 21.94
N TYR A 162 2.24 8.78 20.95
CA TYR A 162 2.89 7.49 21.18
C TYR A 162 4.15 7.32 20.33
N ALA A 163 5.12 6.66 20.94
CA ALA A 163 6.32 6.20 20.24
C ALA A 163 6.10 4.80 19.67
N LEU A 164 6.81 4.47 18.63
CA LEU A 164 6.75 3.15 18.01
C LEU A 164 8.13 2.68 17.52
N LEU A 165 8.33 1.37 17.61
CA LEU A 165 9.37 0.65 16.90
C LEU A 165 8.69 -0.16 15.81
N PHE A 166 9.29 -0.25 14.62
CA PHE A 166 8.67 -1.02 13.54
C PHE A 166 9.65 -1.91 12.80
N LEU A 167 9.11 -3.01 12.31
CA LEU A 167 9.69 -3.85 11.29
C LEU A 167 8.70 -3.90 10.13
N GLU A 168 9.16 -3.63 8.92
CA GLU A 168 8.36 -3.73 7.71
C GLU A 168 9.04 -4.61 6.67
N GLY A 169 8.23 -5.27 5.87
CA GLY A 169 8.68 -6.01 4.71
C GLY A 169 7.61 -6.00 3.65
N GLY A 170 8.01 -5.88 2.39
CA GLY A 170 7.07 -5.88 1.28
C GLY A 170 7.77 -5.73 -0.05
N ASN A 171 7.04 -5.91 -1.13
CA ASN A 171 7.57 -5.75 -2.47
C ASN A 171 6.45 -5.48 -3.47
N SER A 172 6.81 -5.21 -4.72
CA SER A 172 5.88 -5.04 -5.84
C SER A 172 6.37 -5.79 -7.07
N TRP A 173 5.42 -6.37 -7.81
CA TRP A 173 5.69 -7.14 -9.03
C TRP A 173 4.85 -6.64 -10.19
N SER A 174 5.40 -6.80 -11.39
CA SER A 174 4.72 -6.43 -12.64
C SER A 174 3.71 -7.46 -13.13
N ASP A 175 3.83 -8.71 -12.70
CA ASP A 175 2.90 -9.78 -13.06
C ASP A 175 2.65 -10.70 -11.85
N ILE A 176 1.45 -11.25 -11.76
CA ILE A 176 1.08 -12.21 -10.70
C ILE A 176 1.91 -13.50 -10.80
N LYS A 177 2.43 -13.84 -11.98
CA LYS A 177 3.28 -15.01 -12.17
C LYS A 177 4.64 -14.88 -11.49
N ASP A 178 5.12 -13.64 -11.33
CA ASP A 178 6.41 -13.34 -10.69
C ASP A 178 6.24 -13.16 -9.17
N PHE A 179 5.00 -13.20 -8.68
CA PHE A 179 4.70 -12.99 -7.27
C PHE A 179 5.30 -14.07 -6.39
N ASN A 180 6.12 -13.64 -5.42
CA ASN A 180 6.69 -14.49 -4.39
C ASN A 180 6.59 -13.77 -3.03
N PRO A 181 5.71 -14.20 -2.12
CA PRO A 181 5.47 -13.52 -0.85
C PRO A 181 6.66 -13.53 0.12
N PHE A 182 7.70 -14.32 -0.17
CA PHE A 182 8.91 -14.38 0.63
C PHE A 182 10.05 -13.49 0.08
N GLN A 183 9.88 -12.94 -1.12
CA GLN A 183 10.86 -12.06 -1.75
C GLN A 183 10.60 -10.60 -1.38
N ILE A 184 10.60 -10.33 -0.07
CA ILE A 184 10.28 -9.02 0.50
C ILE A 184 11.53 -8.17 0.70
N LYS A 185 11.35 -6.85 0.62
CA LYS A 185 12.34 -5.81 0.98
C LYS A 185 12.07 -5.37 2.41
N ARG A 186 13.04 -5.62 3.30
CA ARG A 186 12.89 -5.48 4.75
C ARG A 186 13.45 -4.15 5.24
N SER A 187 12.80 -3.60 6.25
CA SER A 187 13.26 -2.40 6.94
C SER A 187 12.92 -2.45 8.43
N ALA A 188 13.62 -1.64 9.20
CA ALA A 188 13.34 -1.40 10.61
C ALA A 188 13.49 0.07 10.92
N GLY A 189 12.84 0.53 11.99
CA GLY A 189 12.95 1.92 12.38
C GLY A 189 12.15 2.27 13.62
N VAL A 190 12.15 3.56 13.90
CA VAL A 190 11.47 4.17 15.04
C VAL A 190 10.61 5.34 14.58
N GLY A 191 9.59 5.65 15.33
CA GLY A 191 8.75 6.79 15.01
C GLY A 191 7.97 7.32 16.19
N VAL A 192 7.41 8.50 16.00
CA VAL A 192 6.50 9.15 16.94
C VAL A 192 5.24 9.58 16.19
N ARG A 193 4.10 9.32 16.80
CA ARG A 193 2.78 9.74 16.30
C ARG A 193 2.13 10.63 17.33
N GLY A 194 1.51 11.70 16.87
CA GLY A 194 0.74 12.61 17.72
C GLY A 194 -0.59 12.96 17.07
N LEU A 195 -1.68 12.77 17.80
CA LEU A 195 -2.96 13.39 17.49
C LEU A 195 -3.06 14.72 18.25
N LEU A 196 -3.18 15.79 17.49
CA LEU A 196 -3.32 17.15 18.02
C LEU A 196 -4.69 17.72 17.61
N PRO A 197 -5.38 18.48 18.49
CA PRO A 197 -6.78 18.85 18.30
C PRO A 197 -7.08 19.59 16.98
N ILE A 198 -6.17 20.43 16.51
CA ILE A 198 -6.38 21.27 15.31
C ILE A 198 -5.72 20.69 14.08
N VAL A 199 -4.64 19.96 14.25
CA VAL A 199 -3.74 19.54 13.16
C VAL A 199 -3.97 18.09 12.72
N GLY A 200 -4.75 17.34 13.52
CA GLY A 200 -5.02 15.92 13.31
C GLY A 200 -3.80 15.04 13.63
N MET A 201 -3.77 13.83 13.05
CA MET A 201 -2.67 12.91 13.23
C MET A 201 -1.46 13.36 12.42
N ARG A 202 -0.32 13.49 13.09
CA ARG A 202 1.00 13.77 12.51
C ARG A 202 2.02 12.78 13.04
N GLY A 203 3.05 12.54 12.27
CA GLY A 203 4.13 11.68 12.72
C GLY A 203 5.39 11.84 11.91
N ILE A 204 6.49 11.42 12.53
CA ILE A 204 7.81 11.33 11.89
C ILE A 204 8.35 9.95 12.20
N ASP A 205 8.82 9.27 11.16
CA ASP A 205 9.53 8.01 11.26
C ASP A 205 10.94 8.15 10.70
N TRP A 206 11.86 7.50 11.35
CA TRP A 206 13.15 7.16 10.78
C TRP A 206 13.20 5.68 10.50
N GLY A 207 13.54 5.30 9.29
CA GLY A 207 13.61 3.92 8.85
C GLY A 207 14.89 3.61 8.08
N TYR A 208 15.38 2.39 8.25
CA TYR A 208 16.53 1.86 7.54
C TYR A 208 16.14 0.64 6.71
N GLY A 209 16.31 0.73 5.38
CA GLY A 209 16.08 -0.36 4.43
C GLY A 209 17.33 -1.23 4.29
N PHE A 210 17.18 -2.54 4.53
CA PHE A 210 18.30 -3.49 4.53
C PHE A 210 18.64 -4.06 3.16
N ASP A 211 17.63 -4.14 2.28
CA ASP A 211 17.76 -4.87 1.02
C ASP A 211 18.05 -3.93 -0.17
N PRO A 212 18.67 -4.43 -1.24
CA PRO A 212 19.04 -3.63 -2.40
C PRO A 212 17.80 -3.13 -3.16
N VAL A 213 17.92 -1.94 -3.74
CA VAL A 213 16.88 -1.30 -4.57
C VAL A 213 17.53 -0.62 -5.76
N GLY A 214 17.15 -1.03 -6.98
CA GLY A 214 17.79 -0.55 -8.20
C GLY A 214 19.30 -0.78 -8.14
N ASP A 215 20.07 0.26 -8.39
CA ASP A 215 21.55 0.21 -8.35
C ASP A 215 22.13 0.37 -6.93
N LYS A 216 21.28 0.67 -5.94
CA LYS A 216 21.72 0.84 -4.55
C LYS A 216 21.80 -0.51 -3.86
N ARG A 217 22.91 -0.76 -3.15
CA ARG A 217 23.10 -2.00 -2.37
C ARG A 217 22.15 -2.15 -1.19
N ARG A 218 21.55 -1.05 -0.71
CA ARG A 218 20.61 -1.01 0.41
C ARG A 218 19.63 0.17 0.21
N GLY A 219 18.42 0.05 0.76
CA GLY A 219 17.47 1.17 0.83
C GLY A 219 18.02 2.36 1.62
N GLY A 220 18.83 2.08 2.65
CA GLY A 220 19.54 3.08 3.42
C GLY A 220 18.66 3.78 4.45
N SER A 221 19.14 4.94 4.94
CA SER A 221 18.49 5.74 5.99
C SER A 221 17.53 6.75 5.37
N ASN A 222 16.26 6.70 5.78
CA ASN A 222 15.22 7.57 5.24
C ASN A 222 14.34 8.11 6.37
N PHE A 223 13.98 9.38 6.29
CA PHE A 223 12.95 9.99 7.12
C PHE A 223 11.62 10.02 6.37
N HIS A 224 10.55 9.75 7.08
CA HIS A 224 9.20 9.69 6.55
C HIS A 224 8.27 10.55 7.40
N PHE A 225 7.47 11.37 6.75
CA PHE A 225 6.42 12.13 7.40
C PHE A 225 5.10 11.40 7.30
N VAL A 226 4.25 11.53 8.32
CA VAL A 226 2.91 10.94 8.32
C VAL A 226 1.89 12.03 8.57
N ILE A 227 0.91 12.10 7.67
CA ILE A 227 -0.20 13.04 7.74
C ILE A 227 -1.49 12.23 7.64
N GLY A 228 -2.37 12.37 8.64
CA GLY A 228 -3.61 11.59 8.72
C GLY A 228 -3.42 10.22 9.37
N GLN A 229 -4.54 9.51 9.55
CA GLN A 229 -4.53 8.14 10.07
C GLN A 229 -4.18 7.17 8.96
N GLN A 230 -3.04 6.53 9.06
CA GLN A 230 -2.68 5.38 8.23
C GLN A 230 -2.93 4.10 9.04
N PHE A 231 -4.18 3.68 9.08
CA PHE A 231 -4.57 2.38 9.62
C PHE A 231 -5.00 1.43 8.51
#